data_f57ed8185e8c75b124e206968cbac783
#
_entry.id   f57ed8185e8c75b124e206968cbac783
#
_cell.length_a   1.000
_cell.length_b   1.000
_cell.length_c   1.000
_cell.angle_alpha   90.00
_cell.angle_beta   90.00
_cell.angle_gamma   90.00
#
_symmetry.space_group_name_H-M   'P 1'
#
loop_
_entity.id
_entity.type
_entity.pdbx_description
1 polymer ?
#
loop_
_entity_poly.entity_id
_entity_poly.type
_entity_poly.pdbx_seq_one_letter_code
_entity_poly.pdbx_strand_id
1 'polypeptide(L)'
;MSDPATILYIEDNEYNRKIVRQLLSRTSYRLIEALDGESGVAMAQQEPPDLILMDVQLPKMSGLDATRILKADPRTSDIPIIVITSFALSGDQEKATAAGADNYLAKPYSPRALLEMIRKFLPED
;
A
#
# COMPACT_ATOMS: atom_id res chain seq x y z
N MET A 1 20.24 14.68 -8.89
CA MET A 1 19.73 13.58 -8.06
C MET A 1 18.23 13.65 -7.97
N SER A 2 17.58 12.52 -8.14
CA SER A 2 16.13 12.46 -8.00
C SER A 2 15.73 12.42 -6.52
N ASP A 3 14.55 12.92 -6.22
CA ASP A 3 13.99 12.78 -4.88
C ASP A 3 13.75 11.31 -4.55
N PRO A 4 13.82 10.92 -3.27
CA PRO A 4 13.49 9.56 -2.90
C PRO A 4 12.04 9.21 -3.23
N ALA A 5 11.81 7.98 -3.64
CA ALA A 5 10.47 7.50 -3.91
C ALA A 5 9.65 7.50 -2.62
N THR A 6 8.39 7.90 -2.73
CA THR A 6 7.48 8.00 -1.60
C THR A 6 6.50 6.83 -1.61
N ILE A 7 6.37 6.18 -0.46
CA ILE A 7 5.44 5.08 -0.25
C ILE A 7 4.40 5.51 0.77
N LEU A 8 3.12 5.38 0.41
CA LEU A 8 2.01 5.62 1.33
C LEU A 8 1.53 4.28 1.87
N TYR A 9 1.55 4.12 3.19
CA TYR A 9 1.04 2.92 3.84
C TYR A 9 -0.25 3.24 4.58
N ILE A 10 -1.34 2.60 4.18
CA ILE A 10 -2.66 2.81 4.77
C ILE A 10 -2.97 1.62 5.68
N GLU A 11 -2.89 1.83 6.98
CA GLU A 11 -3.00 0.80 8.01
C GLU A 11 -3.40 1.43 9.33
N ASP A 12 -4.43 0.92 9.98
CA ASP A 12 -4.90 1.49 11.23
C ASP A 12 -4.14 0.98 12.47
N ASN A 13 -3.43 -0.14 12.36
CA ASN A 13 -2.74 -0.76 13.49
C ASN A 13 -1.34 -0.19 13.66
N GLU A 14 -1.07 0.42 14.82
CA GLU A 14 0.22 1.05 15.10
C GLU A 14 1.38 0.04 15.07
N TYR A 15 1.14 -1.18 15.56
CA TYR A 15 2.19 -2.20 15.57
C TYR A 15 2.61 -2.55 14.14
N ASN A 16 1.65 -2.72 13.25
CA ASN A 16 1.94 -3.01 11.84
C ASN A 16 2.66 -1.86 11.15
N ARG A 17 2.24 -0.61 11.43
CA ARG A 17 2.92 0.55 10.86
C ARG A 17 4.36 0.64 11.35
N LYS A 18 4.59 0.34 12.63
CA LYS A 18 5.93 0.38 13.21
C LYS A 18 6.87 -0.62 12.53
N ILE A 19 6.37 -1.83 12.23
CA ILE A 19 7.17 -2.86 11.55
C ILE A 19 7.62 -2.35 10.18
N VAL A 20 6.71 -1.81 9.39
CA VAL A 20 7.03 -1.30 8.06
C VAL A 20 7.94 -0.06 8.15
N ARG A 21 7.68 0.80 9.13
CA ARG A 21 8.52 1.98 9.36
C ARG A 21 9.96 1.57 9.64
N GLN A 22 10.16 0.57 10.47
CA GLN A 22 11.50 0.06 10.77
C GLN A 22 12.15 -0.60 9.56
N LEU A 23 11.37 -1.37 8.80
CA LEU A 23 11.87 -2.02 7.60
C LEU A 23 12.38 -0.97 6.60
N LEU A 24 11.59 0.07 6.34
CA LEU A 24 11.94 1.07 5.34
C LEU A 24 12.94 2.11 5.84
N SER A 25 13.20 2.18 7.15
CA SER A 25 14.17 3.13 7.70
C SER A 25 15.59 2.88 7.20
N ARG A 26 15.87 1.68 6.71
CA ARG A 26 17.18 1.32 6.18
C ARG A 26 17.26 1.45 4.66
N THR A 27 16.23 1.99 4.06
CA THR A 27 16.15 2.16 2.61
C THR A 27 16.17 3.64 2.26
N SER A 28 16.23 3.94 0.97
CA SER A 28 16.12 5.32 0.51
C SER A 28 14.68 5.78 0.37
N TYR A 29 13.70 4.91 0.58
CA TYR A 29 12.29 5.26 0.43
C TYR A 29 11.81 6.18 1.55
N ARG A 30 10.96 7.12 1.17
CA ARG A 30 10.25 7.97 2.12
C ARG A 30 8.90 7.35 2.41
N LEU A 31 8.58 7.15 3.70
CA LEU A 31 7.30 6.55 4.09
C LEU A 31 6.37 7.61 4.65
N ILE A 32 5.13 7.63 4.16
CA ILE A 32 4.04 8.39 4.77
C ILE A 32 2.95 7.40 5.15
N GLU A 33 2.18 7.72 6.19
CA GLU A 33 1.24 6.79 6.80
C GLU A 33 -0.13 7.41 6.92
N ALA A 34 -1.17 6.61 6.65
CA ALA A 34 -2.56 6.99 6.87
C ALA A 34 -3.23 5.92 7.73
N LEU A 35 -4.18 6.32 8.57
CA LEU A 35 -4.79 5.44 9.57
C LEU A 35 -6.08 4.79 9.09
N ASP A 36 -6.67 5.27 8.00
CA ASP A 36 -7.89 4.70 7.45
C ASP A 36 -7.95 4.94 5.95
N GLY A 37 -8.93 4.30 5.29
CA GLY A 37 -9.05 4.38 3.84
C GLY A 37 -9.36 5.78 3.36
N GLU A 38 -10.22 6.48 4.06
CA GLU A 38 -10.65 7.81 3.68
C GLU A 38 -9.50 8.82 3.69
N SER A 39 -8.74 8.85 4.78
CA SER A 39 -7.58 9.74 4.87
C SER A 39 -6.49 9.34 3.89
N GLY A 40 -6.29 8.02 3.69
CA GLY A 40 -5.32 7.52 2.72
C GLY A 40 -5.65 7.94 1.30
N VAL A 41 -6.90 7.81 0.91
CA VAL A 41 -7.37 8.26 -0.42
C VAL A 41 -7.13 9.76 -0.58
N ALA A 42 -7.51 10.56 0.42
CA ALA A 42 -7.33 12.01 0.35
C ALA A 42 -5.86 12.39 0.24
N MET A 43 -4.99 11.74 1.02
CA MET A 43 -3.56 12.00 0.95
C MET A 43 -2.99 11.68 -0.43
N ALA A 44 -3.37 10.54 -1.01
CA ALA A 44 -2.90 10.14 -2.32
C ALA A 44 -3.37 11.09 -3.42
N GLN A 45 -4.58 11.61 -3.31
CA GLN A 45 -5.12 12.55 -4.29
C GLN A 45 -4.44 13.91 -4.23
N GLN A 46 -4.11 14.37 -3.03
CA GLN A 46 -3.48 15.67 -2.83
C GLN A 46 -2.00 15.66 -3.20
N GLU A 47 -1.32 14.58 -2.87
CA GLU A 47 0.12 14.46 -3.08
C GLU A 47 0.42 13.02 -3.48
N PRO A 48 0.24 12.68 -4.76
CA PRO A 48 0.35 11.28 -5.21
C PRO A 48 1.70 10.65 -4.87
N PRO A 49 1.69 9.53 -4.13
CA PRO A 49 2.92 8.80 -3.85
C PRO A 49 3.35 7.97 -5.05
N ASP A 50 4.50 7.33 -4.94
CA ASP A 50 5.02 6.46 -6.00
C ASP A 50 4.52 5.03 -5.86
N LEU A 51 4.07 4.65 -4.67
CA LEU A 51 3.55 3.32 -4.38
C LEU A 51 2.61 3.39 -3.19
N ILE A 52 1.56 2.57 -3.19
CA ILE A 52 0.64 2.47 -2.06
C ILE A 52 0.65 1.04 -1.52
N LEU A 53 0.84 0.91 -0.21
CA LEU A 53 0.62 -0.33 0.52
C LEU A 53 -0.73 -0.20 1.21
N MET A 54 -1.65 -1.11 0.90
CA MET A 54 -3.05 -1.00 1.31
C MET A 54 -3.48 -2.21 2.12
N ASP A 55 -3.77 -2.01 3.41
CA ASP A 55 -4.38 -3.06 4.20
C ASP A 55 -5.85 -3.20 3.81
N VAL A 56 -6.33 -4.44 3.70
CA VAL A 56 -7.74 -4.69 3.39
C VAL A 56 -8.62 -4.37 4.58
N GLN A 57 -8.16 -4.69 5.79
CA GLN A 57 -8.95 -4.56 7.00
C GLN A 57 -8.80 -3.19 7.64
N LEU A 58 -9.53 -2.23 7.10
CA LEU A 58 -9.54 -0.86 7.62
C LEU A 58 -10.90 -0.53 8.22
N PRO A 59 -10.95 0.39 9.21
CA PRO A 59 -12.23 0.82 9.76
C PRO A 59 -13.02 1.61 8.71
N LYS A 60 -14.35 1.48 8.74
CA LYS A 60 -15.31 2.21 7.93
C LYS A 60 -15.28 1.89 6.44
N MET A 61 -14.13 1.99 5.79
CA MET A 61 -13.96 1.71 4.37
C MET A 61 -12.92 0.62 4.21
N SER A 62 -13.23 -0.47 3.51
CA SER A 62 -12.24 -1.52 3.30
C SER A 62 -11.13 -1.04 2.37
N GLY A 63 -9.95 -1.67 2.47
CA GLY A 63 -8.86 -1.35 1.56
C GLY A 63 -9.19 -1.66 0.10
N LEU A 64 -10.10 -2.61 -0.14
CA LEU A 64 -10.55 -2.91 -1.51
C LEU A 64 -11.38 -1.76 -2.09
N ASP A 65 -12.25 -1.17 -1.27
CA ASP A 65 -13.03 0.00 -1.69
C ASP A 65 -12.12 1.19 -1.95
N ALA A 66 -11.14 1.42 -1.07
CA ALA A 66 -10.16 2.49 -1.27
C ALA A 66 -9.37 2.28 -2.56
N THR A 67 -8.99 1.03 -2.85
CA THR A 67 -8.29 0.69 -4.08
C THR A 67 -9.11 1.01 -5.31
N ARG A 68 -10.41 0.67 -5.30
CA ARG A 68 -11.31 0.99 -6.42
C ARG A 68 -11.39 2.48 -6.66
N ILE A 69 -11.53 3.26 -5.59
CA ILE A 69 -11.61 4.72 -5.68
C ILE A 69 -10.32 5.29 -6.31
N LEU A 70 -9.17 4.84 -5.82
CA LEU A 70 -7.87 5.31 -6.32
C LEU A 70 -7.66 4.95 -7.78
N LYS A 71 -8.05 3.73 -8.17
CA LYS A 71 -7.86 3.27 -9.55
C LYS A 71 -8.86 3.92 -10.52
N ALA A 72 -9.96 4.44 -10.02
CA ALA A 72 -10.95 5.16 -10.84
C ALA A 72 -10.62 6.64 -11.01
N ASP A 73 -9.70 7.18 -10.22
CA ASP A 73 -9.34 8.60 -10.25
C ASP A 73 -8.11 8.81 -11.14
N PRO A 74 -8.21 9.67 -12.18
CA PRO A 74 -7.06 9.92 -13.07
C PRO A 74 -5.79 10.39 -12.35
N ARG A 75 -5.95 11.06 -11.21
CA ARG A 75 -4.79 11.54 -10.42
C ARG A 75 -3.99 10.42 -9.78
N THR A 76 -4.61 9.25 -9.56
CA THR A 76 -4.00 8.16 -8.80
C THR A 76 -4.06 6.82 -9.52
N SER A 77 -4.71 6.73 -10.66
CA SER A 77 -4.93 5.46 -11.36
C SER A 77 -3.64 4.74 -11.78
N ASP A 78 -2.57 5.48 -12.01
CA ASP A 78 -1.29 4.89 -12.44
C ASP A 78 -0.38 4.51 -11.27
N ILE A 79 -0.77 4.83 -10.04
CA ILE A 79 0.05 4.49 -8.87
C ILE A 79 -0.09 3.00 -8.57
N PRO A 80 1.00 2.23 -8.52
CA PRO A 80 0.89 0.81 -8.16
C PRO A 80 0.40 0.66 -6.72
N ILE A 81 -0.52 -0.28 -6.52
CA ILE A 81 -1.10 -0.59 -5.20
C ILE A 81 -0.83 -2.06 -4.88
N ILE A 82 -0.16 -2.30 -3.76
CA ILE A 82 0.03 -3.63 -3.20
C ILE A 82 -0.97 -3.80 -2.07
N VAL A 83 -1.91 -4.74 -2.23
CA VAL A 83 -2.91 -5.03 -1.20
C VAL A 83 -2.35 -6.06 -0.23
N ILE A 84 -2.48 -5.79 1.07
CA ILE A 84 -1.98 -6.67 2.13
C ILE A 84 -3.18 -7.16 2.94
N THR A 85 -3.30 -8.47 3.14
CA THR A 85 -4.48 -9.03 3.80
C THR A 85 -4.14 -10.22 4.68
N SER A 86 -4.92 -10.39 5.77
CA SER A 86 -4.85 -11.57 6.64
C SER A 86 -5.72 -12.71 6.14
N PHE A 87 -6.57 -12.47 5.15
CA PHE A 87 -7.56 -13.44 4.69
C PHE A 87 -7.21 -14.02 3.33
N ALA A 88 -6.11 -14.79 3.28
CA ALA A 88 -5.61 -15.34 2.03
C ALA A 88 -6.50 -16.45 1.44
N LEU A 89 -7.42 -17.02 2.23
CA LEU A 89 -8.15 -18.23 1.84
C LEU A 89 -9.52 -17.99 1.21
N SER A 90 -10.00 -16.77 1.17
CA SER A 90 -11.41 -16.50 0.79
C SER A 90 -11.55 -15.82 -0.57
N GLY A 91 -10.62 -16.06 -1.49
CA GLY A 91 -10.69 -15.40 -2.79
C GLY A 91 -10.30 -13.93 -2.72
N ASP A 92 -9.60 -13.51 -1.66
CA ASP A 92 -9.18 -12.12 -1.49
C ASP A 92 -8.23 -11.66 -2.59
N GLN A 93 -7.41 -12.57 -3.11
CA GLN A 93 -6.53 -12.23 -4.22
C GLN A 93 -7.33 -11.84 -5.46
N GLU A 94 -8.39 -12.59 -5.75
CA GLU A 94 -9.27 -12.31 -6.88
C GLU A 94 -10.01 -10.99 -6.68
N LYS A 95 -10.46 -10.73 -5.45
CA LYS A 95 -11.13 -9.48 -5.11
C LYS A 95 -10.18 -8.29 -5.22
N ALA A 96 -8.93 -8.46 -4.79
CA ALA A 96 -7.91 -7.42 -4.91
C ALA A 96 -7.63 -7.11 -6.38
N THR A 97 -7.47 -8.14 -7.20
CA THR A 97 -7.25 -7.98 -8.63
C THR A 97 -8.45 -7.28 -9.28
N ALA A 98 -9.66 -7.69 -8.92
CA ALA A 98 -10.88 -7.08 -9.45
C ALA A 98 -11.01 -5.61 -9.04
N ALA A 99 -10.48 -5.23 -7.87
CA ALA A 99 -10.46 -3.84 -7.42
C ALA A 99 -9.41 -2.99 -8.15
N GLY A 100 -8.49 -3.63 -8.87
CA GLY A 100 -7.46 -2.94 -9.63
C GLY A 100 -6.08 -2.97 -8.97
N ALA A 101 -5.89 -3.76 -7.91
CA ALA A 101 -4.59 -3.87 -7.26
C ALA A 101 -3.54 -4.44 -8.21
N ASP A 102 -2.33 -3.93 -8.10
CA ASP A 102 -1.23 -4.35 -8.97
C ASP A 102 -0.52 -5.58 -8.42
N ASN A 103 -0.60 -5.81 -7.12
CA ASN A 103 -0.06 -7.01 -6.50
C ASN A 103 -0.75 -7.25 -5.16
N TYR A 104 -0.43 -8.35 -4.54
CA TYR A 104 -1.13 -8.87 -3.38
C TYR A 104 -0.12 -9.57 -2.46
N LEU A 105 -0.21 -9.34 -1.16
CA LEU A 105 0.66 -9.96 -0.18
C LEU A 105 -0.18 -10.44 1.01
N ALA A 106 -0.06 -11.72 1.35
CA ALA A 106 -0.80 -12.32 2.45
C ALA A 106 -0.02 -12.20 3.76
N LYS A 107 -0.73 -11.87 4.84
CA LYS A 107 -0.15 -11.91 6.19
C LYS A 107 -0.25 -13.34 6.76
N PRO A 108 0.69 -13.78 7.55
CA PRO A 108 1.95 -13.11 7.86
C PRO A 108 2.92 -13.18 6.68
N TYR A 109 3.64 -12.09 6.45
CA TYR A 109 4.67 -12.05 5.43
C TYR A 109 6.02 -11.78 6.08
N SER A 110 7.11 -12.19 5.43
CA SER A 110 8.42 -11.80 5.91
C SER A 110 8.73 -10.37 5.49
N PRO A 111 9.45 -9.59 6.30
CA PRO A 111 9.87 -8.25 5.89
C PRO A 111 10.62 -8.26 4.57
N ARG A 112 11.41 -9.29 4.33
CA ARG A 112 12.16 -9.46 3.09
C ARG A 112 11.23 -9.58 1.89
N ALA A 113 10.14 -10.34 2.02
CA ALA A 113 9.18 -10.52 0.93
C ALA A 113 8.52 -9.21 0.56
N LEU A 114 8.13 -8.40 1.55
CA LEU A 114 7.56 -7.09 1.30
C LEU A 114 8.56 -6.18 0.60
N LEU A 115 9.80 -6.14 1.08
CA LEU A 115 10.81 -5.29 0.50
C LEU A 115 11.14 -5.68 -0.94
N GLU A 116 11.22 -6.98 -1.23
CA GLU A 116 11.45 -7.46 -2.58
C GLU A 116 10.31 -7.03 -3.52
N MET A 117 9.07 -7.11 -3.05
CA MET A 117 7.91 -6.70 -3.83
C MET A 117 7.93 -5.19 -4.10
N ILE A 118 8.27 -4.39 -3.08
CA ILE A 118 8.40 -2.94 -3.25
C ILE A 118 9.46 -2.62 -4.30
N ARG A 119 10.60 -3.31 -4.27
CA ARG A 119 11.70 -3.07 -5.20
C ARG A 119 11.36 -3.44 -6.64
N LYS A 120 10.41 -4.33 -6.85
CA LYS A 120 9.93 -4.62 -8.22
C LYS A 120 9.24 -3.41 -8.84
N PHE A 121 8.53 -2.64 -8.05
CA PHE A 121 7.83 -1.44 -8.53
C PHE A 121 8.71 -0.20 -8.47
N LEU A 122 9.56 -0.10 -7.44
CA LEU A 122 10.39 1.07 -7.18
C LEU A 122 11.84 0.62 -6.94
N PRO A 123 12.61 0.33 -7.98
CA PRO A 123 13.99 -0.07 -7.77
C PRO A 123 14.79 1.00 -7.03
N GLU A 124 15.59 0.57 -6.07
CA GLU A 124 16.51 1.46 -5.38
C GLU A 124 17.80 1.61 -6.18
N ASP A 125 18.35 2.81 -6.16
CA ASP A 125 19.65 3.07 -6.78
C ASP A 125 20.79 2.58 -5.89
#